data_ccc2e3e36285007ae27f8bfeeb0333c2
#
_entry.id   ccc2e3e36285007ae27f8bfeeb0333c2
#
_cell.length_a   1.000
_cell.length_b   1.000
_cell.length_c   1.000
_cell.angle_alpha   90.00
_cell.angle_beta   90.00
_cell.angle_gamma   90.00
#
_symmetry.space_group_name_H-M   'P 1'
#
loop_
_entity.id
_entity.type
_entity.pdbx_description
1 polymer ?
#
loop_
_entity_poly.entity_id
_entity_poly.type
_entity_poly.pdbx_seq_one_letter_code
_entity_poly.pdbx_strand_id
1 'polypeptide(L)'
;GNALSALVQVAKSMFQHDLPGDMRVVQKEDDFELIIHRMFNPEGITQFNTIPGIMGSILSTTLILMTALSITRERENGALENLLVSPLSGLEVIIGKITPFVIIGLFQATLILIAAVLLFDIPLHGSVFLLFFVLLIYVFLCLSIGIGISGLAQNQLQALQMSSFYFIPSLMLSGFVSPFISMPDWAKAIGSCLPLTYFIRLVKGIMLKGYSAMALLPDLLPLIGLAVIVIGVGLKSYRKTLD
;
A
#
# COMPACT_ATOMS: atom_id res chain seq x y z
N GLY A 1 17.31 13.76 -8.44
CA GLY A 1 18.45 14.45 -9.07
C GLY A 1 19.52 14.83 -8.04
N ASN A 2 19.16 15.56 -6.99
CA ASN A 2 20.10 16.17 -6.04
C ASN A 2 20.90 15.19 -5.17
N ALA A 3 20.35 14.05 -4.78
CA ALA A 3 21.06 13.08 -3.95
C ALA A 3 22.19 12.35 -4.71
N LEU A 4 22.02 12.16 -6.01
CA LEU A 4 22.98 11.51 -6.90
C LEU A 4 24.17 12.42 -7.19
N SER A 5 23.89 13.70 -7.48
CA SER A 5 24.94 14.70 -7.68
C SER A 5 25.76 14.92 -6.39
N ALA A 6 25.10 14.91 -5.22
CA ALA A 6 25.77 14.99 -3.93
C ALA A 6 26.69 13.78 -3.67
N LEU A 7 26.24 12.55 -3.98
CA LEU A 7 27.07 11.34 -3.84
C LEU A 7 28.29 11.36 -4.76
N VAL A 8 28.11 11.78 -6.02
CA VAL A 8 29.22 11.93 -6.97
C VAL A 8 30.21 12.99 -6.47
N GLN A 9 29.72 14.09 -5.92
CA GLN A 9 30.56 15.17 -5.39
C GLN A 9 31.30 14.75 -4.13
N VAL A 10 30.65 14.00 -3.22
CA VAL A 10 31.29 13.44 -2.02
C VAL A 10 32.34 12.38 -2.40
N ALA A 11 32.03 11.48 -3.34
CA ALA A 11 33.00 10.51 -3.83
C ALA A 11 34.24 11.20 -4.44
N LYS A 12 34.02 12.20 -5.31
CA LYS A 12 35.14 12.99 -5.87
C LYS A 12 35.96 13.69 -4.80
N SER A 13 35.30 14.26 -3.77
CA SER A 13 36.02 14.95 -2.68
C SER A 13 36.81 14.01 -1.77
N MET A 14 36.28 12.79 -1.50
CA MET A 14 36.99 11.77 -0.72
C MET A 14 38.29 11.33 -1.43
N PHE A 15 38.21 11.03 -2.72
CA PHE A 15 39.39 10.63 -3.50
C PHE A 15 40.44 11.75 -3.64
N GLN A 16 40.04 13.02 -3.63
CA GLN A 16 40.95 14.17 -3.66
C GLN A 16 41.68 14.41 -2.33
N HIS A 17 41.07 13.97 -1.20
CA HIS A 17 41.63 14.27 0.13
C HIS A 17 42.65 13.22 0.62
N ASP A 18 42.52 11.96 0.14
CA ASP A 18 43.33 10.82 0.61
C ASP A 18 44.64 10.59 -0.20
N LEU A 19 44.93 11.39 -1.24
CA LEU A 19 46.12 11.22 -2.04
C LEU A 19 47.29 11.99 -1.44
N PRO A 20 48.47 11.35 -1.25
CA PRO A 20 49.71 12.03 -0.83
C PRO A 20 50.08 13.16 -1.80
N GLY A 21 50.67 14.24 -1.28
CA GLY A 21 50.90 15.51 -1.99
C GLY A 21 51.55 15.42 -3.38
N ASP A 22 52.43 14.46 -3.63
CA ASP A 22 53.10 14.29 -4.92
C ASP A 22 52.27 13.62 -6.01
N MET A 23 51.21 12.91 -5.65
CA MET A 23 50.31 12.25 -6.63
C MET A 23 49.20 13.17 -7.13
N ARG A 24 49.00 14.32 -6.51
CA ARG A 24 47.97 15.30 -6.92
C ARG A 24 48.21 15.93 -8.30
N VAL A 25 49.45 15.92 -8.72
CA VAL A 25 49.88 16.58 -9.98
C VAL A 25 49.62 15.70 -11.21
N VAL A 26 49.39 14.39 -11.03
CA VAL A 26 49.24 13.43 -12.14
C VAL A 26 47.78 13.14 -12.48
N GLN A 27 46.82 13.66 -11.70
CA GLN A 27 45.40 13.44 -11.96
C GLN A 27 44.92 14.26 -13.17
N LYS A 28 44.86 13.63 -14.32
CA LYS A 28 43.99 14.05 -15.42
C LYS A 28 42.54 13.99 -14.94
N GLU A 29 41.75 15.02 -15.27
CA GLU A 29 40.34 15.19 -14.86
C GLU A 29 39.38 14.04 -15.24
N ASP A 30 39.86 12.99 -15.92
CA ASP A 30 39.03 11.97 -16.57
C ASP A 30 39.14 10.54 -15.99
N ASP A 31 39.80 10.32 -14.83
CA ASP A 31 40.15 8.94 -14.39
C ASP A 31 39.02 8.18 -13.65
N PHE A 32 37.86 8.80 -13.32
CA PHE A 32 36.72 8.10 -12.73
C PHE A 32 35.42 8.54 -13.33
N GLU A 33 34.78 7.67 -14.10
CA GLU A 33 33.38 7.80 -14.45
C GLU A 33 32.57 6.90 -13.51
N LEU A 34 31.85 7.50 -12.54
CA LEU A 34 30.96 6.78 -11.64
C LEU A 34 29.66 6.47 -12.38
N ILE A 35 29.61 5.32 -13.03
CA ILE A 35 28.43 4.84 -13.76
C ILE A 35 27.48 4.21 -12.76
N ILE A 36 26.44 4.94 -12.35
CA ILE A 36 25.39 4.42 -11.46
C ILE A 36 24.35 3.73 -12.30
N HIS A 37 24.40 2.40 -12.36
CA HIS A 37 23.35 1.59 -12.98
C HIS A 37 22.16 1.41 -12.03
N ARG A 38 21.02 2.01 -12.38
CA ARG A 38 19.74 1.73 -11.74
C ARG A 38 19.18 0.43 -12.34
N MET A 39 19.28 -0.67 -11.59
CA MET A 39 19.00 -2.02 -12.09
C MET A 39 17.54 -2.24 -12.56
N PHE A 40 16.56 -1.56 -11.97
CA PHE A 40 15.12 -1.77 -12.23
C PHE A 40 14.38 -0.55 -12.79
N ASN A 41 15.04 0.58 -12.89
CA ASN A 41 14.51 1.80 -13.50
C ASN A 41 15.69 2.65 -13.99
N PRO A 42 16.38 2.22 -15.07
CA PRO A 42 17.59 2.91 -15.54
C PRO A 42 17.29 4.36 -15.96
N GLU A 43 16.14 4.61 -16.55
CA GLU A 43 15.73 5.93 -17.02
C GLU A 43 15.19 6.84 -15.90
N GLY A 44 15.00 6.30 -14.68
CA GLY A 44 14.50 7.06 -13.53
C GLY A 44 13.05 7.51 -13.69
N ILE A 45 12.24 6.75 -14.45
CA ILE A 45 10.84 7.07 -14.73
C ILE A 45 10.05 7.07 -13.43
N THR A 46 9.57 8.24 -13.03
CA THR A 46 8.83 8.43 -11.77
C THR A 46 7.54 7.61 -11.72
N GLN A 47 6.90 7.38 -12.86
CA GLN A 47 5.65 6.63 -13.01
C GLN A 47 5.76 5.21 -12.45
N PHE A 48 6.87 4.51 -12.63
CA PHE A 48 7.09 3.15 -12.12
C PHE A 48 7.03 3.08 -10.58
N ASN A 49 7.40 4.15 -9.92
CA ASN A 49 7.31 4.23 -8.46
C ASN A 49 5.94 4.72 -7.97
N THR A 50 5.31 5.59 -8.73
CA THR A 50 4.10 6.31 -8.33
C THR A 50 2.84 5.47 -8.55
N ILE A 51 2.73 4.74 -9.66
CA ILE A 51 1.48 4.02 -10.02
C ILE A 51 1.10 2.92 -9.03
N PRO A 52 2.01 2.05 -8.54
CA PRO A 52 1.66 1.09 -7.49
C PRO A 52 1.16 1.75 -6.20
N GLY A 53 1.70 2.92 -5.88
CA GLY A 53 1.24 3.71 -4.73
C GLY A 53 -0.14 4.31 -4.93
N ILE A 54 -0.41 4.89 -6.10
CA ILE A 54 -1.73 5.41 -6.48
C ILE A 54 -2.76 4.28 -6.46
N MET A 55 -2.44 3.13 -7.04
CA MET A 55 -3.32 1.96 -7.06
C MET A 55 -3.74 1.54 -5.64
N GLY A 56 -2.77 1.37 -4.74
CA GLY A 56 -3.04 1.02 -3.34
C GLY A 56 -3.83 2.09 -2.60
N SER A 57 -3.52 3.38 -2.82
CA SER A 57 -4.20 4.48 -2.15
C SER A 57 -5.66 4.65 -2.61
N ILE A 58 -5.93 4.54 -3.91
CA ILE A 58 -7.29 4.62 -4.45
C ILE A 58 -8.13 3.44 -3.94
N LEU A 59 -7.59 2.21 -3.98
CA LEU A 59 -8.27 1.02 -3.45
C LEU A 59 -8.57 1.17 -1.96
N SER A 60 -7.59 1.58 -1.16
CA SER A 60 -7.79 1.79 0.29
C SER A 60 -8.90 2.79 0.55
N THR A 61 -8.81 3.98 -0.06
CA THR A 61 -9.77 5.05 0.18
C THR A 61 -11.17 4.64 -0.18
N THR A 62 -11.35 4.09 -1.40
CA THR A 62 -12.65 3.70 -1.90
C THR A 62 -13.27 2.58 -1.06
N LEU A 63 -12.53 1.51 -0.81
CA LEU A 63 -13.06 0.33 -0.13
C LEU A 63 -13.33 0.58 1.35
N ILE A 64 -12.40 1.24 2.05
CA ILE A 64 -12.57 1.55 3.47
C ILE A 64 -13.75 2.50 3.66
N LEU A 65 -13.80 3.57 2.87
CA LEU A 65 -14.85 4.58 2.97
C LEU A 65 -16.23 4.01 2.62
N MET A 66 -16.35 3.33 1.47
CA MET A 66 -17.64 2.74 1.04
C MET A 66 -18.17 1.73 2.05
N THR A 67 -17.29 0.85 2.58
CA THR A 67 -17.68 -0.14 3.57
C THR A 67 -18.11 0.51 4.88
N ALA A 68 -17.32 1.46 5.39
CA ALA A 68 -17.61 2.17 6.63
C ALA A 68 -18.95 2.93 6.53
N LEU A 69 -19.14 3.68 5.44
CA LEU A 69 -20.38 4.46 5.23
C LEU A 69 -21.61 3.56 5.01
N SER A 70 -21.48 2.48 4.24
CA SER A 70 -22.60 1.56 3.97
C SER A 70 -23.14 0.96 5.25
N ILE A 71 -22.27 0.41 6.10
CA ILE A 71 -22.66 -0.24 7.35
C ILE A 71 -23.21 0.79 8.35
N THR A 72 -22.56 1.96 8.46
CA THR A 72 -23.02 3.01 9.38
C THR A 72 -24.36 3.58 8.96
N ARG A 73 -24.61 3.77 7.66
CA ARG A 73 -25.88 4.23 7.13
C ARG A 73 -27.03 3.27 7.45
N GLU A 74 -26.81 1.97 7.35
CA GLU A 74 -27.82 0.98 7.69
C GLU A 74 -28.16 1.01 9.19
N ARG A 75 -27.17 1.29 10.05
CA ARG A 75 -27.39 1.47 11.48
C ARG A 75 -28.19 2.74 11.77
N GLU A 76 -27.85 3.86 11.16
CA GLU A 76 -28.61 5.13 11.31
C GLU A 76 -30.06 5.00 10.90
N ASN A 77 -30.34 4.20 9.84
CA ASN A 77 -31.68 3.98 9.32
C ASN A 77 -32.49 2.92 10.11
N GLY A 78 -31.94 2.35 11.19
CA GLY A 78 -32.60 1.32 11.98
C GLY A 78 -32.76 -0.04 11.26
N ALA A 79 -32.10 -0.19 10.09
CA ALA A 79 -32.21 -1.42 9.29
C ALA A 79 -31.59 -2.65 9.99
N LEU A 80 -30.71 -2.43 10.99
CA LEU A 80 -30.16 -3.51 11.80
C LEU A 80 -31.22 -4.21 12.66
N GLU A 81 -32.23 -3.50 13.14
CA GLU A 81 -33.34 -4.09 13.92
C GLU A 81 -34.12 -5.12 13.10
N ASN A 82 -34.34 -4.85 11.80
CA ASN A 82 -34.97 -5.78 10.88
C ASN A 82 -34.11 -7.03 10.60
N LEU A 83 -32.77 -6.91 10.69
CA LEU A 83 -31.87 -8.04 10.55
C LEU A 83 -31.85 -8.95 11.78
N LEU A 84 -32.08 -8.41 12.99
CA LEU A 84 -32.19 -9.19 14.22
C LEU A 84 -33.45 -10.11 14.22
N VAL A 85 -34.49 -9.74 13.52
CA VAL A 85 -35.69 -10.57 13.36
C VAL A 85 -35.52 -11.66 12.29
N SER A 86 -34.49 -11.55 11.45
CA SER A 86 -34.18 -12.51 10.39
C SER A 86 -33.48 -13.75 10.97
N PRO A 87 -33.74 -14.97 10.45
CA PRO A 87 -33.04 -16.19 10.86
C PRO A 87 -31.61 -16.29 10.37
N LEU A 88 -31.03 -15.19 9.86
CA LEU A 88 -29.64 -15.14 9.34
C LEU A 88 -28.62 -15.04 10.46
N SER A 89 -27.53 -15.79 10.33
CA SER A 89 -26.38 -15.63 11.21
C SER A 89 -25.64 -14.34 10.91
N GLY A 90 -25.00 -13.70 11.92
CA GLY A 90 -24.22 -12.48 11.73
C GLY A 90 -23.11 -12.61 10.68
N LEU A 91 -22.56 -13.83 10.49
CA LEU A 91 -21.56 -14.10 9.46
C LEU A 91 -22.15 -14.06 8.04
N GLU A 92 -23.35 -14.60 7.85
CA GLU A 92 -24.03 -14.56 6.54
C GLU A 92 -24.34 -13.12 6.13
N VAL A 93 -24.77 -12.31 7.08
CA VAL A 93 -25.00 -10.88 6.85
C VAL A 93 -23.71 -10.15 6.43
N ILE A 94 -22.60 -10.39 7.13
CA ILE A 94 -21.31 -9.79 6.80
C ILE A 94 -20.85 -10.23 5.40
N ILE A 95 -20.90 -11.53 5.10
CA ILE A 95 -20.46 -12.05 3.80
C ILE A 95 -21.32 -11.45 2.69
N GLY A 96 -22.65 -11.39 2.87
CA GLY A 96 -23.55 -10.77 1.90
C GLY A 96 -23.23 -9.30 1.63
N LYS A 97 -22.83 -8.53 2.66
CA LYS A 97 -22.45 -7.12 2.54
C LYS A 97 -21.08 -6.92 1.92
N ILE A 98 -20.13 -7.79 2.24
CA ILE A 98 -18.74 -7.67 1.74
C ILE A 98 -18.65 -8.09 0.28
N THR A 99 -19.39 -9.09 -0.15
CA THR A 99 -19.31 -9.66 -1.51
C THR A 99 -19.39 -8.61 -2.62
N PRO A 100 -20.36 -7.67 -2.66
CA PRO A 100 -20.39 -6.64 -3.69
C PRO A 100 -19.19 -5.72 -3.66
N PHE A 101 -18.66 -5.40 -2.48
CA PHE A 101 -17.46 -4.55 -2.35
C PHE A 101 -16.17 -5.26 -2.80
N VAL A 102 -16.08 -6.59 -2.61
CA VAL A 102 -14.98 -7.39 -3.17
C VAL A 102 -15.01 -7.32 -4.70
N ILE A 103 -16.19 -7.48 -5.31
CA ILE A 103 -16.35 -7.40 -6.77
C ILE A 103 -15.95 -6.00 -7.27
N ILE A 104 -16.44 -4.95 -6.62
CA ILE A 104 -16.10 -3.55 -6.96
C ILE A 104 -14.59 -3.33 -6.81
N GLY A 105 -13.99 -3.81 -5.72
CA GLY A 105 -12.55 -3.66 -5.47
C GLY A 105 -11.69 -4.37 -6.52
N LEU A 106 -12.03 -5.59 -6.88
CA LEU A 106 -11.33 -6.34 -7.93
C LEU A 106 -11.51 -5.71 -9.31
N PHE A 107 -12.70 -5.23 -9.62
CA PHE A 107 -12.97 -4.51 -10.87
C PHE A 107 -12.16 -3.22 -10.94
N GLN A 108 -12.16 -2.41 -9.88
CA GLN A 108 -11.37 -1.18 -9.77
C GLN A 108 -9.88 -1.46 -9.90
N ALA A 109 -9.37 -2.50 -9.21
CA ALA A 109 -7.97 -2.91 -9.31
C ALA A 109 -7.59 -3.31 -10.75
N THR A 110 -8.47 -4.06 -11.41
CA THR A 110 -8.28 -4.48 -12.81
C THR A 110 -8.25 -3.28 -13.75
N LEU A 111 -9.16 -2.31 -13.58
CA LEU A 111 -9.17 -1.08 -14.37
C LEU A 111 -7.88 -0.28 -14.20
N ILE A 112 -7.42 -0.11 -12.95
CA ILE A 112 -6.18 0.63 -12.68
C ILE A 112 -4.97 -0.12 -13.28
N LEU A 113 -4.96 -1.45 -13.20
CA LEU A 113 -3.90 -2.27 -13.78
C LEU A 113 -3.87 -2.15 -15.31
N ILE A 114 -5.03 -2.22 -15.97
CA ILE A 114 -5.16 -2.02 -17.42
C ILE A 114 -4.67 -0.62 -17.80
N ALA A 115 -5.09 0.41 -17.08
CA ALA A 115 -4.62 1.77 -17.30
C ALA A 115 -3.11 1.91 -17.09
N ALA A 116 -2.55 1.26 -16.07
CA ALA A 116 -1.11 1.24 -15.81
C ALA A 116 -0.30 0.66 -16.98
N VAL A 117 -0.79 -0.42 -17.57
CA VAL A 117 -0.10 -1.08 -18.69
C VAL A 117 -0.32 -0.33 -20.00
N LEU A 118 -1.58 0.07 -20.31
CA LEU A 118 -1.91 0.64 -21.63
C LEU A 118 -1.57 2.14 -21.77
N LEU A 119 -1.69 2.92 -20.67
CA LEU A 119 -1.46 4.37 -20.71
C LEU A 119 -0.07 4.78 -20.26
N PHE A 120 0.57 3.97 -19.42
CA PHE A 120 1.84 4.31 -18.80
C PHE A 120 2.97 3.34 -19.15
N ASP A 121 2.71 2.37 -20.04
CA ASP A 121 3.67 1.37 -20.51
C ASP A 121 4.45 0.67 -19.37
N ILE A 122 3.75 0.43 -18.24
CA ILE A 122 4.40 -0.24 -17.11
C ILE A 122 4.58 -1.72 -17.41
N PRO A 123 5.83 -2.20 -17.38
CA PRO A 123 6.10 -3.61 -17.66
C PRO A 123 5.53 -4.51 -16.57
N LEU A 124 4.85 -5.56 -16.97
CA LEU A 124 4.40 -6.67 -16.13
C LEU A 124 5.38 -7.84 -16.26
N HIS A 125 6.50 -7.79 -15.53
CA HIS A 125 7.50 -8.85 -15.58
C HIS A 125 7.14 -10.06 -14.72
N GLY A 126 6.27 -9.89 -13.74
CA GLY A 126 5.90 -10.94 -12.79
C GLY A 126 4.59 -11.65 -13.14
N SER A 127 4.24 -12.64 -12.30
CA SER A 127 3.02 -13.43 -12.45
C SER A 127 1.76 -12.59 -12.18
N VAL A 128 0.88 -12.50 -13.16
CA VAL A 128 -0.44 -11.85 -13.03
C VAL A 128 -1.28 -12.55 -11.96
N PHE A 129 -1.18 -13.88 -11.85
CA PHE A 129 -1.88 -14.63 -10.81
C PHE A 129 -1.46 -14.22 -9.40
N LEU A 130 -0.14 -14.07 -9.18
CA LEU A 130 0.40 -13.61 -7.89
C LEU A 130 -0.05 -12.18 -7.58
N LEU A 131 -0.12 -11.31 -8.57
CA LEU A 131 -0.61 -9.94 -8.42
C LEU A 131 -2.07 -9.93 -7.97
N PHE A 132 -2.95 -10.71 -8.64
CA PHE A 132 -4.36 -10.82 -8.25
C PHE A 132 -4.54 -11.45 -6.86
N PHE A 133 -3.69 -12.39 -6.47
CA PHE A 133 -3.69 -12.96 -5.11
C PHE A 133 -3.38 -11.90 -4.05
N VAL A 134 -2.34 -11.08 -4.26
CA VAL A 134 -1.99 -9.96 -3.38
C VAL A 134 -3.11 -8.92 -3.34
N LEU A 135 -3.69 -8.58 -4.50
CA LEU A 135 -4.84 -7.68 -4.60
C LEU A 135 -6.03 -8.18 -3.79
N LEU A 136 -6.35 -9.47 -3.89
CA LEU A 136 -7.47 -10.06 -3.16
C LEU A 136 -7.28 -9.95 -1.64
N ILE A 137 -6.08 -10.29 -1.13
CA ILE A 137 -5.75 -10.14 0.30
C ILE A 137 -5.91 -8.68 0.72
N TYR A 138 -5.40 -7.75 -0.09
CA TYR A 138 -5.45 -6.33 0.21
C TYR A 138 -6.87 -5.78 0.21
N VAL A 139 -7.72 -6.20 -0.74
CA VAL A 139 -9.14 -5.86 -0.78
C VAL A 139 -9.84 -6.31 0.51
N PHE A 140 -9.70 -7.58 0.91
CA PHE A 140 -10.28 -8.07 2.16
C PHE A 140 -9.80 -7.29 3.38
N LEU A 141 -8.54 -6.91 3.41
CA LEU A 141 -7.95 -6.13 4.48
C LEU A 141 -8.55 -4.73 4.57
N CYS A 142 -8.69 -4.04 3.44
CA CYS A 142 -9.34 -2.72 3.36
C CYS A 142 -10.80 -2.79 3.81
N LEU A 143 -11.56 -3.79 3.35
CA LEU A 143 -12.95 -3.99 3.75
C LEU A 143 -13.07 -4.25 5.25
N SER A 144 -12.18 -5.05 5.82
CA SER A 144 -12.16 -5.33 7.26
C SER A 144 -11.84 -4.11 8.11
N ILE A 145 -10.94 -3.22 7.64
CA ILE A 145 -10.70 -1.92 8.27
C ILE A 145 -11.97 -1.07 8.23
N GLY A 146 -12.66 -1.02 7.10
CA GLY A 146 -13.92 -0.30 6.95
C GLY A 146 -15.01 -0.81 7.91
N ILE A 147 -15.13 -2.13 8.09
CA ILE A 147 -16.02 -2.74 9.10
C ILE A 147 -15.61 -2.30 10.51
N GLY A 148 -14.32 -2.33 10.82
CA GLY A 148 -13.81 -1.89 12.13
C GLY A 148 -14.17 -0.43 12.41
N ILE A 149 -14.01 0.47 11.44
CA ILE A 149 -14.37 1.89 11.54
C ILE A 149 -15.87 2.04 11.74
N SER A 150 -16.71 1.31 10.98
CA SER A 150 -18.16 1.36 11.13
C SER A 150 -18.64 0.91 12.52
N GLY A 151 -17.91 0.00 13.16
CA GLY A 151 -18.20 -0.45 14.52
C GLY A 151 -17.98 0.63 15.58
N LEU A 152 -17.06 1.56 15.32
CA LEU A 152 -16.72 2.67 16.23
C LEU A 152 -17.51 3.95 15.93
N ALA A 153 -17.88 4.17 14.67
CA ALA A 153 -18.59 5.37 14.23
C ALA A 153 -20.07 5.32 14.65
N GLN A 154 -20.61 6.41 15.15
CA GLN A 154 -22.03 6.53 15.53
C GLN A 154 -22.91 7.00 14.35
N ASN A 155 -22.33 7.75 13.43
CA ASN A 155 -23.02 8.30 12.26
C ASN A 155 -22.09 8.33 11.04
N GLN A 156 -22.68 8.55 9.84
CA GLN A 156 -21.93 8.56 8.58
C GLN A 156 -20.84 9.64 8.55
N LEU A 157 -21.10 10.81 9.15
CA LEU A 157 -20.10 11.89 9.21
C LEU A 157 -18.87 11.46 10.04
N GLN A 158 -19.10 10.80 11.16
CA GLN A 158 -18.03 10.26 11.99
C GLN A 158 -17.26 9.14 11.27
N ALA A 159 -17.96 8.25 10.56
CA ALA A 159 -17.33 7.21 9.74
C ALA A 159 -16.43 7.82 8.65
N LEU A 160 -16.89 8.89 8.00
CA LEU A 160 -16.10 9.64 7.01
C LEU A 160 -14.84 10.24 7.63
N GLN A 161 -14.98 10.91 8.78
CA GLN A 161 -13.84 11.51 9.49
C GLN A 161 -12.82 10.45 9.91
N MET A 162 -13.27 9.36 10.55
CA MET A 162 -12.37 8.28 11.00
C MET A 162 -11.65 7.62 9.83
N SER A 163 -12.35 7.40 8.71
CA SER A 163 -11.72 6.87 7.48
C SER A 163 -10.65 7.81 6.94
N SER A 164 -10.89 9.12 6.97
CA SER A 164 -9.92 10.14 6.54
C SER A 164 -8.72 10.21 7.48
N PHE A 165 -8.94 10.14 8.80
CA PHE A 165 -7.87 10.09 9.80
C PHE A 165 -7.00 8.84 9.69
N TYR A 166 -7.56 7.72 9.23
CA TYR A 166 -6.77 6.53 8.91
C TYR A 166 -6.00 6.68 7.60
N PHE A 167 -6.66 7.21 6.55
CA PHE A 167 -6.12 7.26 5.21
C PHE A 167 -4.92 8.21 5.08
N ILE A 168 -5.01 9.43 5.64
CA ILE A 168 -3.95 10.44 5.48
C ILE A 168 -2.61 9.98 6.09
N PRO A 169 -2.52 9.50 7.34
CA PRO A 169 -1.28 8.95 7.87
C PRO A 169 -0.83 7.70 7.11
N SER A 170 -1.76 6.83 6.68
CA SER A 170 -1.45 5.65 5.89
C SER A 170 -0.75 6.01 4.59
N LEU A 171 -1.22 7.03 3.88
CA LEU A 171 -0.61 7.54 2.66
C LEU A 171 0.80 8.10 2.91
N MET A 172 0.97 8.90 3.97
CA MET A 172 2.23 9.55 4.30
C MET A 172 3.32 8.55 4.73
N LEU A 173 2.94 7.56 5.55
CA LEU A 173 3.87 6.62 6.20
C LEU A 173 4.07 5.31 5.43
N SER A 174 3.32 5.08 4.34
CA SER A 174 3.42 3.84 3.54
C SER A 174 4.68 3.73 2.68
N GLY A 175 5.46 4.80 2.53
CA GLY A 175 6.56 4.84 1.57
C GLY A 175 6.16 5.26 0.16
N PHE A 176 4.90 5.74 -0.02
CA PHE A 176 4.41 6.28 -1.29
C PHE A 176 4.92 7.71 -1.52
N VAL A 177 4.68 8.61 -0.57
CA VAL A 177 5.06 10.04 -0.67
C VAL A 177 6.55 10.22 -0.39
N SER A 178 7.04 9.61 0.68
CA SER A 178 8.46 9.65 1.05
C SER A 178 9.05 8.23 1.06
N PRO A 179 10.27 8.02 0.52
CA PRO A 179 10.91 6.71 0.55
C PRO A 179 11.01 6.19 1.99
N PHE A 180 10.58 4.96 2.23
CA PHE A 180 10.55 4.35 3.56
C PHE A 180 11.91 4.37 4.27
N ILE A 181 13.01 4.25 3.49
CA ILE A 181 14.38 4.29 3.99
C ILE A 181 14.73 5.65 4.62
N SER A 182 14.19 6.74 4.08
CA SER A 182 14.48 8.12 4.52
C SER A 182 13.65 8.56 5.73
N MET A 183 12.71 7.72 6.19
CA MET A 183 11.85 8.05 7.32
C MET A 183 12.59 7.88 8.66
N PRO A 184 12.26 8.69 9.69
CA PRO A 184 12.73 8.46 11.05
C PRO A 184 12.17 7.14 11.61
N ASP A 185 12.83 6.55 12.61
CA ASP A 185 12.52 5.21 13.09
C ASP A 185 11.10 5.07 13.68
N TRP A 186 10.59 6.11 14.33
CA TRP A 186 9.20 6.12 14.81
C TRP A 186 8.19 6.04 13.65
N ALA A 187 8.46 6.71 12.52
CA ALA A 187 7.61 6.69 11.34
C ALA A 187 7.68 5.33 10.63
N LYS A 188 8.87 4.69 10.58
CA LYS A 188 9.04 3.32 10.08
C LYS A 188 8.26 2.32 10.92
N ALA A 189 8.30 2.45 12.25
CA ALA A 189 7.57 1.58 13.16
C ALA A 189 6.05 1.64 12.90
N ILE A 190 5.47 2.85 12.81
CA ILE A 190 4.04 3.02 12.50
C ILE A 190 3.75 2.55 11.06
N GLY A 191 4.58 2.93 10.09
CA GLY A 191 4.42 2.53 8.70
C GLY A 191 4.45 1.02 8.49
N SER A 192 5.19 0.27 9.32
CA SER A 192 5.23 -1.19 9.32
C SER A 192 3.93 -1.84 9.81
N CYS A 193 3.07 -1.11 10.52
CA CYS A 193 1.74 -1.59 10.92
C CYS A 193 0.68 -1.31 9.84
N LEU A 194 1.03 -0.60 8.78
CA LEU A 194 0.07 -0.19 7.74
C LEU A 194 0.08 -1.17 6.56
N PRO A 195 -1.09 -1.70 6.16
CA PRO A 195 -1.20 -2.63 5.03
C PRO A 195 -0.73 -2.05 3.70
N LEU A 196 -0.96 -0.76 3.48
CA LEU A 196 -0.58 -0.05 2.27
C LEU A 196 0.93 -0.13 2.00
N THR A 197 1.75 -0.15 3.04
CA THR A 197 3.21 -0.27 2.95
C THR A 197 3.64 -1.57 2.26
N TYR A 198 3.10 -2.69 2.73
CA TYR A 198 3.41 -4.02 2.18
C TYR A 198 2.81 -4.18 0.79
N PHE A 199 1.59 -3.68 0.57
CA PHE A 199 0.94 -3.72 -0.72
C PHE A 199 1.77 -3.02 -1.80
N ILE A 200 2.25 -1.80 -1.54
CA ILE A 200 3.08 -1.04 -2.49
C ILE A 200 4.38 -1.80 -2.79
N ARG A 201 5.04 -2.39 -1.78
CA ARG A 201 6.27 -3.16 -1.96
C ARG A 201 6.04 -4.41 -2.80
N LEU A 202 4.97 -5.14 -2.51
CA LEU A 202 4.59 -6.36 -3.23
C LEU A 202 4.25 -6.05 -4.70
N VAL A 203 3.42 -5.05 -4.96
CA VAL A 203 3.05 -4.66 -6.33
C VAL A 203 4.27 -4.20 -7.12
N LYS A 204 5.14 -3.37 -6.52
CA LYS A 204 6.42 -2.99 -7.16
C LYS A 204 7.32 -4.19 -7.43
N GLY A 205 7.42 -5.12 -6.48
CA GLY A 205 8.20 -6.34 -6.62
C GLY A 205 7.71 -7.23 -7.77
N ILE A 206 6.39 -7.38 -7.90
CA ILE A 206 5.78 -8.20 -8.95
C ILE A 206 5.89 -7.48 -10.30
N MET A 207 5.41 -6.24 -10.41
CA MET A 207 5.32 -5.55 -11.68
C MET A 207 6.68 -5.20 -12.27
N LEU A 208 7.56 -4.57 -11.46
CA LEU A 208 8.81 -4.02 -11.98
C LEU A 208 9.99 -4.99 -11.92
N LYS A 209 10.04 -5.83 -10.87
CA LYS A 209 11.20 -6.70 -10.63
C LYS A 209 10.96 -8.14 -11.07
N GLY A 210 9.71 -8.50 -11.37
CA GLY A 210 9.37 -9.88 -11.74
C GLY A 210 9.68 -10.92 -10.64
N TYR A 211 9.63 -10.51 -9.37
CA TYR A 211 9.97 -11.39 -8.26
C TYR A 211 9.04 -12.60 -8.19
N SER A 212 9.63 -13.75 -7.90
CA SER A 212 8.89 -14.98 -7.60
C SER A 212 8.19 -14.87 -6.24
N ALA A 213 7.19 -15.73 -5.98
CA ALA A 213 6.48 -15.77 -4.71
C ALA A 213 7.42 -15.94 -3.49
N MET A 214 8.50 -16.72 -3.63
CA MET A 214 9.50 -16.90 -2.58
C MET A 214 10.25 -15.61 -2.22
N ALA A 215 10.60 -14.79 -3.22
CA ALA A 215 11.29 -13.53 -2.98
C ALA A 215 10.39 -12.47 -2.32
N LEU A 216 9.06 -12.63 -2.42
CA LEU A 216 8.06 -11.73 -1.85
C LEU A 216 7.58 -12.15 -0.45
N LEU A 217 7.96 -13.33 0.03
CA LEU A 217 7.56 -13.84 1.36
C LEU A 217 7.80 -12.84 2.51
N PRO A 218 8.92 -12.11 2.58
CA PRO A 218 9.17 -11.15 3.66
C PRO A 218 8.12 -10.04 3.78
N ASP A 219 7.51 -9.61 2.66
CA ASP A 219 6.45 -8.62 2.64
C ASP A 219 5.04 -9.25 2.61
N LEU A 220 4.92 -10.46 2.08
CA LEU A 220 3.65 -11.18 1.98
C LEU A 220 3.20 -11.72 3.34
N LEU A 221 4.10 -12.29 4.14
CA LEU A 221 3.78 -12.81 5.47
C LEU A 221 3.24 -11.74 6.43
N PRO A 222 3.85 -10.55 6.55
CA PRO A 222 3.28 -9.46 7.34
C PRO A 222 1.91 -9.00 6.82
N LEU A 223 1.71 -8.94 5.50
CA LEU A 223 0.41 -8.57 4.93
C LEU A 223 -0.69 -9.56 5.31
N ILE A 224 -0.40 -10.87 5.21
CA ILE A 224 -1.33 -11.94 5.62
C ILE A 224 -1.56 -11.88 7.14
N GLY A 225 -0.50 -11.69 7.93
CA GLY A 225 -0.61 -11.55 9.39
C GLY A 225 -1.51 -10.38 9.79
N LEU A 226 -1.33 -9.22 9.16
CA LEU A 226 -2.20 -8.06 9.35
C LEU A 226 -3.65 -8.38 8.91
N ALA A 227 -3.84 -9.08 7.79
CA ALA A 227 -5.16 -9.47 7.33
C ALA A 227 -5.88 -10.33 8.38
N VAL A 228 -5.22 -11.35 8.91
CA VAL A 228 -5.80 -12.22 9.95
C VAL A 228 -6.18 -11.42 11.22
N ILE A 229 -5.29 -10.53 11.67
CA ILE A 229 -5.55 -9.69 12.86
C ILE A 229 -6.72 -8.74 12.61
N VAL A 230 -6.70 -8.01 11.50
CA VAL A 230 -7.72 -6.99 11.18
C VAL A 230 -9.08 -7.62 10.92
N ILE A 231 -9.13 -8.75 10.20
CA ILE A 231 -10.37 -9.51 9.98
C ILE A 231 -10.91 -10.01 11.32
N GLY A 232 -10.07 -10.57 12.19
CA GLY A 232 -10.47 -11.04 13.52
C GLY A 232 -11.04 -9.91 14.40
N VAL A 233 -10.39 -8.74 14.41
CA VAL A 233 -10.85 -7.57 15.14
C VAL A 233 -12.14 -7.01 14.52
N GLY A 234 -12.22 -6.92 13.20
CA GLY A 234 -13.41 -6.44 12.48
C GLY A 234 -14.64 -7.30 12.77
N LEU A 235 -14.51 -8.63 12.70
CA LEU A 235 -15.58 -9.57 13.03
C LEU A 235 -16.02 -9.46 14.50
N LYS A 236 -15.09 -9.29 15.43
CA LYS A 236 -15.42 -9.11 16.85
C LYS A 236 -16.10 -7.76 17.12
N SER A 237 -15.69 -6.71 16.44
CA SER A 237 -16.31 -5.38 16.55
C SER A 237 -17.73 -5.39 16.03
N TYR A 238 -18.00 -6.08 14.93
CA TYR A 238 -19.33 -6.19 14.35
C TYR A 238 -20.29 -7.00 15.23
N ARG A 239 -19.82 -8.09 15.88
CA ARG A 239 -20.65 -8.85 16.83
C ARG A 239 -21.14 -7.99 18.00
N LYS A 240 -20.30 -7.11 18.54
CA LYS A 240 -20.69 -6.18 19.61
C LYS A 240 -21.73 -5.13 19.19
N THR A 241 -21.92 -4.91 17.92
CA THR A 241 -22.93 -3.99 17.38
C THR A 241 -24.31 -4.65 17.22
N LEU A 242 -24.36 -5.99 17.27
CA LEU A 242 -25.59 -6.79 17.19
C LEU A 242 -26.13 -7.22 18.57
N ASP A 243 -25.30 -7.14 19.63
CA ASP A 243 -25.66 -7.32 21.03
C ASP A 243 -26.05 -5.95 21.65
#